data_021b51e0447168ff1dd6186c20af7287
#
_entry.id   021b51e0447168ff1dd6186c20af7287
#
_cell.length_a   1.000
_cell.length_b   1.000
_cell.length_c   1.000
_cell.angle_alpha   90.00
_cell.angle_beta   90.00
_cell.angle_gamma   90.00
#
_symmetry.space_group_name_H-M   'P 1'
#
loop_
_entity.id
_entity.type
_entity.pdbx_description
1 polymer ?
#
loop_
_entity_poly.entity_id
_entity_poly.type
_entity_poly.pdbx_seq_one_letter_code
_entity_poly.pdbx_strand_id
1 'polypeptide(L)'
;MQVERVDFVSFLTQDLARARRFYTEVLGLEIETEGESDLELRAGQVTLDVFDPSSIGQPFAPSPAGVALRVADVDAARAELESKGVPFDGDTIVTGVCKQAWFKDPDGNALMLHRRFDV
;
A
#
# COMPACT_ATOMS: atom_id res chain seq x y z
N MET A 1 -2.48 -5.56 -29.53
CA MET A 1 -2.11 -6.10 -28.21
C MET A 1 -3.35 -6.13 -27.34
N GLN A 2 -3.56 -7.20 -26.61
CA GLN A 2 -4.66 -7.31 -25.67
C GLN A 2 -4.09 -7.50 -24.27
N VAL A 3 -4.38 -6.56 -23.37
CA VAL A 3 -4.02 -6.68 -21.94
C VAL A 3 -5.08 -7.51 -21.25
N GLU A 4 -4.69 -8.61 -20.62
CA GLU A 4 -5.65 -9.50 -19.95
C GLU A 4 -6.00 -9.00 -18.55
N ARG A 5 -5.00 -8.47 -17.81
CA ARG A 5 -5.19 -7.91 -16.46
C ARG A 5 -3.92 -7.21 -15.99
N VAL A 6 -4.00 -6.55 -14.85
CA VAL A 6 -2.82 -6.10 -14.11
C VAL A 6 -2.38 -7.25 -13.20
N ASP A 7 -1.16 -7.74 -13.37
CA ASP A 7 -0.64 -8.82 -12.52
C ASP A 7 -0.24 -8.32 -11.15
N PHE A 8 0.49 -7.20 -11.10
CA PHE A 8 0.87 -6.60 -9.82
C PHE A 8 1.17 -5.12 -9.99
N VAL A 9 1.17 -4.43 -8.86
CA VAL A 9 1.65 -3.05 -8.74
C VAL A 9 2.85 -3.08 -7.80
N SER A 10 3.94 -2.41 -8.17
CA SER A 10 5.19 -2.48 -7.41
C SER A 10 5.45 -1.25 -6.56
N PHE A 11 5.95 -1.50 -5.35
CA PHE A 11 6.62 -0.51 -4.52
C PHE A 11 8.08 -0.91 -4.30
N LEU A 12 8.95 0.07 -4.17
CA LEU A 12 10.36 -0.17 -3.86
C LEU A 12 10.59 -0.04 -2.35
N THR A 13 11.51 -0.83 -1.83
CA THR A 13 11.91 -0.76 -0.43
C THR A 13 13.42 -0.74 -0.29
N GLN A 14 13.90 -0.09 0.77
CA GLN A 14 15.28 -0.14 1.20
C GLN A 14 15.51 -1.16 2.33
N ASP A 15 14.44 -1.72 2.87
CA ASP A 15 14.48 -2.65 3.98
C ASP A 15 13.30 -3.61 3.88
N LEU A 16 13.54 -4.76 3.28
CA LEU A 16 12.47 -5.74 3.00
C LEU A 16 11.85 -6.28 4.29
N ALA A 17 12.65 -6.49 5.34
CA ALA A 17 12.14 -6.97 6.63
C ALA A 17 11.18 -5.94 7.26
N ARG A 18 11.52 -4.66 7.20
CA ARG A 18 10.68 -3.56 7.69
C ARG A 18 9.38 -3.46 6.88
N ALA A 19 9.49 -3.54 5.56
CA ALA A 19 8.32 -3.54 4.68
C ALA A 19 7.40 -4.72 4.99
N ARG A 20 7.97 -5.91 5.17
CA ARG A 20 7.21 -7.11 5.53
C ARG A 20 6.40 -6.91 6.81
N ARG A 21 7.02 -6.39 7.86
CA ARG A 21 6.31 -6.11 9.12
C ARG A 21 5.17 -5.11 8.92
N PHE A 22 5.41 -4.05 8.18
CA PHE A 22 4.38 -3.03 7.94
C PHE A 22 3.18 -3.60 7.18
N TYR A 23 3.41 -4.23 6.05
CA TYR A 23 2.31 -4.72 5.22
C TYR A 23 1.55 -5.88 5.85
N THR A 24 2.20 -6.74 6.62
CA THR A 24 1.54 -7.89 7.26
C THR A 24 0.96 -7.56 8.64
N GLU A 25 1.72 -6.89 9.51
CA GLU A 25 1.31 -6.65 10.88
C GLU A 25 0.49 -5.37 11.04
N VAL A 26 0.83 -4.31 10.30
CA VAL A 26 0.12 -3.03 10.40
C VAL A 26 -1.08 -3.00 9.47
N LEU A 27 -0.90 -3.33 8.18
CA LEU A 27 -2.00 -3.34 7.21
C LEU A 27 -2.79 -4.65 7.19
N GLY A 28 -2.24 -5.73 7.70
CA GLY A 28 -2.94 -7.02 7.77
C GLY A 28 -3.05 -7.75 6.45
N LEU A 29 -2.18 -7.48 5.49
CA LEU A 29 -2.21 -8.17 4.20
C LEU A 29 -1.58 -9.55 4.28
N GLU A 30 -2.09 -10.49 3.49
CA GLU A 30 -1.54 -11.83 3.39
C GLU A 30 -0.41 -11.90 2.38
N ILE A 31 0.63 -12.67 2.69
CA ILE A 31 1.75 -12.95 1.79
C ILE A 31 1.30 -13.99 0.77
N GLU A 32 1.47 -13.68 -0.52
CA GLU A 32 1.28 -14.64 -1.61
C GLU A 32 2.56 -15.41 -1.90
N THR A 33 3.66 -14.67 -2.11
CA THR A 33 4.99 -15.24 -2.32
C THR A 33 6.04 -14.41 -1.62
N GLU A 34 7.18 -15.01 -1.33
CA GLU A 34 8.26 -14.38 -0.61
C GLU A 34 9.59 -14.85 -1.20
N GLY A 35 10.37 -13.91 -1.78
CA GLY A 35 11.70 -14.17 -2.31
C GLY A 35 12.77 -13.50 -1.47
N GLU A 36 14.02 -13.61 -1.92
CA GLU A 36 15.15 -12.96 -1.23
C GLU A 36 15.11 -11.44 -1.34
N SER A 37 14.56 -10.92 -2.45
CA SER A 37 14.59 -9.50 -2.76
C SER A 37 13.20 -8.90 -2.95
N ASP A 38 12.14 -9.70 -2.82
CA ASP A 38 10.78 -9.22 -3.02
C ASP A 38 9.77 -9.95 -2.14
N LEU A 39 8.59 -9.33 -2.07
CA LEU A 39 7.47 -9.81 -1.29
C LEU A 39 6.19 -9.48 -2.05
N GLU A 40 5.41 -10.51 -2.37
CA GLU A 40 4.12 -10.30 -3.02
C GLU A 40 3.00 -10.46 -2.00
N LEU A 41 2.14 -9.45 -1.93
CA LEU A 41 1.08 -9.35 -0.93
C LEU A 41 -0.28 -9.28 -1.63
N ARG A 42 -1.27 -9.94 -1.07
CA ARG A 42 -2.62 -9.93 -1.61
C ARG A 42 -3.39 -8.72 -1.09
N ALA A 43 -3.86 -7.90 -2.02
CA ALA A 43 -4.76 -6.79 -1.74
C ALA A 43 -6.04 -6.99 -2.56
N GLY A 44 -6.94 -7.85 -2.09
CA GLY A 44 -8.12 -8.25 -2.85
C GLY A 44 -7.74 -9.01 -4.11
N GLN A 45 -8.08 -8.46 -5.28
CA GLN A 45 -7.78 -9.06 -6.58
C GLN A 45 -6.48 -8.53 -7.20
N VAL A 46 -5.79 -7.63 -6.52
CA VAL A 46 -4.54 -7.06 -6.99
C VAL A 46 -3.41 -7.51 -6.08
N THR A 47 -2.28 -7.86 -6.66
CA THR A 47 -1.05 -8.16 -5.93
C THR A 47 -0.23 -6.89 -5.78
N LEU A 48 0.24 -6.62 -4.56
CA LEU A 48 1.26 -5.61 -4.30
C LEU A 48 2.60 -6.31 -4.21
N ASP A 49 3.55 -5.90 -5.07
CA ASP A 49 4.91 -6.42 -5.07
C ASP A 49 5.83 -5.37 -4.44
N VAL A 50 6.49 -5.72 -3.36
CA VAL A 50 7.45 -4.84 -2.69
C VAL A 50 8.82 -5.45 -2.90
N PHE A 51 9.73 -4.72 -3.56
CA PHE A 51 11.04 -5.28 -3.83
C PHE A 51 12.18 -4.29 -3.61
N ASP A 52 13.37 -4.85 -3.35
CA ASP A 52 14.61 -4.12 -3.18
C ASP A 52 15.25 -3.88 -4.54
N PRO A 53 15.28 -2.62 -5.05
CA PRO A 53 15.80 -2.34 -6.38
C PRO A 53 17.31 -2.55 -6.50
N SER A 54 18.05 -2.61 -5.38
CA SER A 54 19.48 -2.89 -5.41
C SER A 54 19.78 -4.29 -5.97
N SER A 55 18.82 -5.21 -5.85
CA SER A 55 18.96 -6.58 -6.37
C SER A 55 19.11 -6.64 -7.89
N ILE A 56 18.65 -5.60 -8.60
CA ILE A 56 18.76 -5.48 -10.05
C ILE A 56 19.56 -4.25 -10.47
N GLY A 57 20.33 -3.67 -9.54
CA GLY A 57 21.20 -2.54 -9.83
C GLY A 57 20.49 -1.21 -10.10
N GLN A 58 19.25 -1.07 -9.65
CA GLN A 58 18.49 0.16 -9.81
C GLN A 58 18.49 0.99 -8.53
N PRO A 59 18.43 2.33 -8.65
CA PRO A 59 18.34 3.20 -7.48
C PRO A 59 16.96 3.11 -6.84
N PHE A 60 16.92 3.35 -5.53
CA PHE A 60 15.67 3.47 -4.80
C PHE A 60 15.02 4.84 -5.05
N ALA A 61 13.69 4.84 -5.20
CA ALA A 61 12.88 6.04 -5.14
C ALA A 61 11.48 5.67 -4.64
N PRO A 62 10.91 6.41 -3.69
CA PRO A 62 9.54 6.13 -3.24
C PRO A 62 8.53 6.53 -4.31
N SER A 63 7.42 5.80 -4.39
CA SER A 63 6.35 6.11 -5.33
C SER A 63 5.40 7.16 -4.75
N PRO A 64 5.20 8.30 -5.44
CA PRO A 64 4.23 9.31 -5.01
C PRO A 64 2.82 9.07 -5.58
N ALA A 65 2.64 8.05 -6.40
CA ALA A 65 1.42 7.87 -7.19
C ALA A 65 0.18 7.54 -6.34
N GLY A 66 0.36 6.86 -5.21
CA GLY A 66 -0.73 6.50 -4.33
C GLY A 66 -1.52 5.29 -4.80
N VAL A 67 -1.56 4.24 -3.98
CA VAL A 67 -2.42 3.09 -4.20
C VAL A 67 -3.59 3.19 -3.23
N ALA A 68 -4.81 3.12 -3.77
CA ALA A 68 -6.02 3.23 -2.98
C ALA A 68 -6.45 1.85 -2.47
N LEU A 69 -6.44 1.68 -1.16
CA LEU A 69 -6.88 0.47 -0.49
C LEU A 69 -8.33 0.67 -0.05
N ARG A 70 -9.24 -0.14 -0.61
CA ARG A 70 -10.65 -0.05 -0.26
C ARG A 70 -10.87 -0.65 1.13
N VAL A 71 -11.51 0.11 2.01
CA VAL A 71 -11.93 -0.34 3.35
C VAL A 71 -13.42 -0.04 3.52
N ALA A 72 -14.05 -0.75 4.44
CA ALA A 72 -15.48 -0.55 4.71
C ALA A 72 -15.76 0.80 5.33
N ASP A 73 -14.89 1.27 6.21
CA ASP A 73 -15.04 2.51 6.96
C ASP A 73 -13.67 3.21 7.04
N VAL A 74 -13.52 4.30 6.29
CA VAL A 74 -12.25 5.04 6.22
C VAL A 74 -11.88 5.64 7.57
N ASP A 75 -12.83 6.22 8.30
CA ASP A 75 -12.54 6.85 9.58
C ASP A 75 -12.09 5.83 10.63
N ALA A 76 -12.78 4.69 10.70
CA ALA A 76 -12.40 3.61 11.62
C ALA A 76 -11.03 3.01 11.27
N ALA A 77 -10.78 2.79 9.99
CA ALA A 77 -9.48 2.26 9.52
C ALA A 77 -8.34 3.25 9.80
N ARG A 78 -8.57 4.55 9.57
CA ARG A 78 -7.59 5.58 9.92
C ARG A 78 -7.27 5.57 11.41
N ALA A 79 -8.29 5.52 12.27
CA ALA A 79 -8.10 5.48 13.71
C ALA A 79 -7.30 4.25 14.14
N GLU A 80 -7.56 3.09 13.52
CA GLU A 80 -6.83 1.86 13.79
C GLU A 80 -5.35 2.01 13.43
N LEU A 81 -5.05 2.52 12.24
CA LEU A 81 -3.65 2.71 11.80
C LEU A 81 -2.94 3.77 12.65
N GLU A 82 -3.62 4.85 13.01
CA GLU A 82 -3.05 5.87 13.91
C GLU A 82 -2.73 5.27 15.28
N SER A 83 -3.56 4.37 15.79
CA SER A 83 -3.29 3.67 17.05
C SER A 83 -2.07 2.76 16.98
N LYS A 84 -1.68 2.34 15.78
CA LYS A 84 -0.48 1.55 15.51
C LYS A 84 0.73 2.41 15.16
N GLY A 85 0.60 3.73 15.28
CA GLY A 85 1.70 4.67 15.06
C GLY A 85 1.88 5.14 13.62
N VAL A 86 0.91 4.92 12.73
CA VAL A 86 0.98 5.41 11.35
C VAL A 86 0.51 6.86 11.30
N PRO A 87 1.37 7.81 10.91
CA PRO A 87 0.93 9.18 10.68
C PRO A 87 0.21 9.31 9.35
N PHE A 88 -0.80 10.18 9.29
CA PHE A 88 -1.51 10.48 8.05
C PHE A 88 -1.12 11.85 7.51
N ASP A 89 -1.16 11.98 6.20
CA ASP A 89 -0.83 13.21 5.48
C ASP A 89 -2.08 14.09 5.36
N GLY A 90 -2.29 14.96 6.32
CA GLY A 90 -3.42 15.88 6.35
C GLY A 90 -4.73 15.25 6.81
N ASP A 91 -5.80 15.99 6.63
CA ASP A 91 -7.14 15.56 7.00
C ASP A 91 -7.72 14.56 6.00
N THR A 92 -8.68 13.77 6.45
CA THR A 92 -9.46 12.92 5.55
C THR A 92 -10.20 13.79 4.54
N ILE A 93 -10.08 13.44 3.26
CA ILE A 93 -10.71 14.15 2.16
C ILE A 93 -12.06 13.50 1.87
N VAL A 94 -13.11 14.32 1.86
CA VAL A 94 -14.46 13.88 1.52
C VAL A 94 -14.89 14.62 0.27
N THR A 95 -15.23 13.87 -0.77
CA THR A 95 -15.77 14.43 -2.02
C THR A 95 -17.24 14.02 -2.18
N GLY A 96 -17.86 14.43 -3.29
CA GLY A 96 -19.21 13.97 -3.59
C GLY A 96 -19.33 12.48 -3.90
N VAL A 97 -18.22 11.80 -4.17
CA VAL A 97 -18.20 10.41 -4.63
C VAL A 97 -17.42 9.45 -3.73
N CYS A 98 -16.52 9.96 -2.89
CA CYS A 98 -15.66 9.10 -2.08
C CYS A 98 -15.11 9.78 -0.82
N LYS A 99 -14.51 8.96 0.02
CA LYS A 99 -13.73 9.38 1.18
C LYS A 99 -12.35 8.77 1.06
N GLN A 100 -11.29 9.54 1.36
CA GLN A 100 -9.91 9.08 1.25
C GLN A 100 -9.04 9.68 2.36
N ALA A 101 -8.12 8.87 2.87
CA ALA A 101 -7.14 9.30 3.87
C ALA A 101 -5.76 8.81 3.44
N TRP A 102 -4.82 9.76 3.26
CA TRP A 102 -3.50 9.50 2.69
C TRP A 102 -2.45 9.25 3.77
N PHE A 103 -1.61 8.26 3.54
CA PHE A 103 -0.48 7.93 4.40
C PHE A 103 0.66 7.35 3.55
N LYS A 104 1.77 7.03 4.20
CA LYS A 104 2.93 6.44 3.53
C LYS A 104 3.35 5.15 4.23
N ASP A 105 3.94 4.25 3.46
CA ASP A 105 4.65 3.12 4.06
C ASP A 105 5.99 3.59 4.65
N PRO A 106 6.76 2.73 5.34
CA PRO A 106 8.03 3.14 5.95
C PRO A 106 9.08 3.65 4.98
N ASP A 107 8.98 3.31 3.69
CA ASP A 107 9.89 3.78 2.66
C ASP A 107 9.45 5.09 2.00
N GLY A 108 8.28 5.59 2.34
CA GLY A 108 7.72 6.81 1.77
C GLY A 108 6.83 6.58 0.55
N ASN A 109 6.48 5.34 0.23
CA ASN A 109 5.53 5.06 -0.84
C ASN A 109 4.13 5.51 -0.43
N ALA A 110 3.44 6.24 -1.30
CA ALA A 110 2.13 6.79 -1.01
C ALA A 110 1.03 5.73 -1.10
N LEU A 111 0.19 5.71 -0.09
CA LEU A 111 -0.99 4.86 0.00
C LEU A 111 -2.18 5.72 0.43
N MET A 112 -3.40 5.23 0.22
CA MET A 112 -4.57 5.84 0.79
C MET A 112 -5.60 4.79 1.21
N LEU A 113 -6.32 5.05 2.28
CA LEU A 113 -7.55 4.36 2.59
C LEU A 113 -8.65 5.00 1.75
N HIS A 114 -9.53 4.21 1.17
CA HIS A 114 -10.49 4.71 0.21
C HIS A 114 -11.82 3.98 0.29
N ARG A 115 -12.91 4.72 0.04
CA ARG A 115 -14.25 4.16 -0.12
C ARG A 115 -15.07 5.05 -1.04
N ARG A 116 -15.61 4.46 -2.09
CA ARG A 116 -16.62 5.11 -2.92
C ARG A 116 -17.99 4.94 -2.26
N PHE A 117 -18.82 5.98 -2.31
CA PHE A 117 -20.12 5.97 -1.61
C PHE A 117 -21.16 5.08 -2.26
N ASP A 118 -21.04 4.89 -3.55
CA ASP A 118 -22.03 4.19 -4.37
C ASP A 118 -21.65 2.77 -4.78
N VAL A 119 -20.55 2.27 -4.24
CA VAL A 119 -20.02 0.96 -4.69
C VAL A 119 -19.64 0.08 -3.51
#